data_3aa9b1b73fc72a0d0458b75eb96f91c9
#
_entry.id   3aa9b1b73fc72a0d0458b75eb96f91c9
#
_cell.length_a   1.000
_cell.length_b   1.000
_cell.length_c   1.000
_cell.angle_alpha   90.00
_cell.angle_beta   90.00
_cell.angle_gamma   90.00
#
_symmetry.space_group_name_H-M   'P 1'
#
loop_
_entity.id
_entity.type
_entity.pdbx_description
1 polymer ?
#
loop_
_entity_poly.entity_id
_entity_poly.type
_entity_poly.pdbx_seq_one_letter_code
_entity_poly.pdbx_strand_id
1 'polypeptide(L)'
;IEETYREKLKILANEFGGQNELSKVIGKSAAQISQWINASPDSKTGKPRSLKSETAREIERLTGKPHAWFDQPSETLPPPPEDTETIRIDHLDMAGACGDGIEADDWPSPISSVEFPLNAVRRLFSGRDTSGLKIVGTRGDSMEPTIPETSVILIDTKTDTFAGDGIYFFAYAGGLYTKRLQKTPAGLLALSDNPLYQSFPIDEN
;
A
#
# COMPACT_ATOMS: atom_id res chain seq x y z
N ILE A 1 -24.26 -3.63 -20.55
CA ILE A 1 -23.81 -2.25 -20.95
C ILE A 1 -23.91 -1.30 -19.73
N GLU A 2 -25.06 -1.17 -19.07
CA GLU A 2 -25.21 -0.24 -17.92
C GLU A 2 -24.35 -0.64 -16.72
N GLU A 3 -24.20 -1.91 -16.44
CA GLU A 3 -23.36 -2.42 -15.37
C GLU A 3 -21.87 -2.20 -15.68
N THR A 4 -21.46 -2.45 -16.90
CA THR A 4 -20.10 -2.17 -17.40
C THR A 4 -19.73 -0.68 -17.22
N TYR A 5 -20.65 0.22 -17.55
CA TYR A 5 -20.43 1.67 -17.43
C TYR A 5 -20.26 2.09 -15.95
N ARG A 6 -21.00 1.48 -15.02
CA ARG A 6 -20.87 1.74 -13.58
C ARG A 6 -19.52 1.28 -13.04
N GLU A 7 -19.11 0.08 -13.40
CA GLU A 7 -17.80 -0.47 -12.97
C GLU A 7 -16.66 0.39 -13.52
N LYS A 8 -16.70 0.74 -14.80
CA LYS A 8 -15.71 1.61 -15.41
C LYS A 8 -15.66 2.99 -14.75
N LEU A 9 -16.82 3.55 -14.38
CA LEU A 9 -16.87 4.81 -13.67
C LEU A 9 -16.30 4.72 -12.25
N LYS A 10 -16.47 3.59 -11.54
CA LYS A 10 -15.80 3.31 -10.26
C LYS A 10 -14.28 3.25 -10.42
N ILE A 11 -13.80 2.52 -11.43
CA ILE A 11 -12.36 2.42 -11.73
C ILE A 11 -11.80 3.82 -11.99
N LEU A 12 -12.46 4.60 -12.81
CA LEU A 12 -12.04 5.95 -13.15
C LEU A 12 -12.02 6.88 -11.91
N ALA A 13 -13.04 6.79 -11.05
CA ALA A 13 -13.06 7.55 -9.81
C ALA A 13 -11.89 7.19 -8.88
N ASN A 14 -11.52 5.92 -8.78
CA ASN A 14 -10.38 5.48 -8.00
C ASN A 14 -9.04 5.95 -8.60
N GLU A 15 -8.92 5.90 -9.93
CA GLU A 15 -7.72 6.35 -10.66
C GLU A 15 -7.43 7.84 -10.43
N PHE A 16 -8.48 8.66 -10.33
CA PHE A 16 -8.36 10.11 -10.10
C PHE A 16 -8.36 10.50 -8.61
N GLY A 17 -8.31 9.55 -7.67
CA GLY A 17 -8.27 9.85 -6.25
C GLY A 17 -9.63 10.17 -5.61
N GLY A 18 -10.72 9.70 -6.23
CA GLY A 18 -12.07 9.80 -5.71
C GLY A 18 -13.03 10.58 -6.60
N GLN A 19 -14.33 10.48 -6.26
CA GLN A 19 -15.40 11.12 -7.04
C GLN A 19 -15.29 12.66 -7.07
N ASN A 20 -14.74 13.27 -6.02
CA ASN A 20 -14.56 14.72 -5.96
C ASN A 20 -13.47 15.19 -6.93
N GLU A 21 -12.36 14.47 -7.03
CA GLU A 21 -11.30 14.83 -7.96
C GLU A 21 -11.71 14.56 -9.40
N LEU A 22 -12.36 13.42 -9.66
CA LEU A 22 -12.91 13.11 -10.96
C LEU A 22 -13.93 14.19 -11.42
N SER A 23 -14.74 14.72 -10.50
CA SER A 23 -15.75 15.77 -10.79
C SER A 23 -15.14 17.03 -11.38
N LYS A 24 -13.95 17.42 -10.91
CA LYS A 24 -13.21 18.59 -11.39
C LYS A 24 -12.73 18.39 -12.83
N VAL A 25 -12.34 17.17 -13.19
CA VAL A 25 -11.83 16.83 -14.52
C VAL A 25 -12.94 16.74 -15.55
N ILE A 26 -14.08 16.08 -15.20
CA ILE A 26 -15.15 15.83 -16.16
C ILE A 26 -16.28 16.87 -16.14
N GLY A 27 -16.19 17.89 -15.26
CA GLY A 27 -17.18 18.95 -15.19
C GLY A 27 -18.60 18.50 -14.78
N LYS A 28 -18.71 17.35 -14.07
CA LYS A 28 -19.97 16.84 -13.50
C LYS A 28 -19.87 16.89 -11.98
N SER A 29 -20.98 17.08 -11.28
CA SER A 29 -20.93 17.11 -9.81
C SER A 29 -20.61 15.73 -9.22
N ALA A 30 -19.90 15.68 -8.09
CA ALA A 30 -19.63 14.45 -7.37
C ALA A 30 -20.91 13.68 -7.01
N ALA A 31 -22.00 14.42 -6.68
CA ALA A 31 -23.30 13.83 -6.43
C ALA A 31 -23.88 13.11 -7.66
N GLN A 32 -23.70 13.69 -8.85
CA GLN A 32 -24.14 13.07 -10.11
C GLN A 32 -23.32 11.82 -10.44
N ILE A 33 -21.99 11.86 -10.22
CA ILE A 33 -21.13 10.71 -10.38
C ILE A 33 -21.56 9.58 -9.43
N SER A 34 -21.80 9.91 -8.17
CA SER A 34 -22.29 8.96 -7.16
C SER A 34 -23.64 8.34 -7.55
N GLN A 35 -24.56 9.14 -8.10
CA GLN A 35 -25.85 8.65 -8.58
C GLN A 35 -25.72 7.64 -9.71
N TRP A 36 -24.79 7.85 -10.64
CA TRP A 36 -24.52 6.90 -11.73
C TRP A 36 -23.87 5.62 -11.22
N ILE A 37 -22.88 5.74 -10.32
CA ILE A 37 -22.18 4.60 -9.71
C ILE A 37 -23.14 3.70 -8.92
N ASN A 38 -24.05 4.32 -8.13
CA ASN A 38 -24.96 3.61 -7.25
C ASN A 38 -26.31 3.28 -7.89
N ALA A 39 -26.49 3.62 -9.18
CA ALA A 39 -27.78 3.46 -9.87
C ALA A 39 -28.97 4.06 -9.11
N SER A 40 -28.78 5.21 -8.46
CA SER A 40 -29.82 5.85 -7.65
C SER A 40 -31.07 6.09 -8.47
N PRO A 41 -32.28 5.84 -7.92
CA PRO A 41 -33.52 6.02 -8.68
C PRO A 41 -33.74 7.50 -9.02
N ASP A 42 -34.22 7.75 -10.22
CA ASP A 42 -34.66 9.07 -10.62
C ASP A 42 -35.98 9.42 -9.92
N SER A 43 -36.07 10.61 -9.32
CA SER A 43 -37.21 11.04 -8.50
C SER A 43 -38.53 11.20 -9.30
N LYS A 44 -38.46 11.32 -10.62
CA LYS A 44 -39.64 11.51 -11.49
C LYS A 44 -40.09 10.20 -12.13
N THR A 45 -39.13 9.34 -12.50
CA THR A 45 -39.43 8.15 -13.30
C THR A 45 -39.26 6.84 -12.51
N GLY A 46 -38.62 6.89 -11.33
CA GLY A 46 -38.28 5.71 -10.53
C GLY A 46 -37.24 4.79 -11.18
N LYS A 47 -36.78 5.08 -12.39
CA LYS A 47 -35.76 4.25 -13.08
C LYS A 47 -34.36 4.53 -12.53
N PRO A 48 -33.49 3.52 -12.51
CA PRO A 48 -32.08 3.74 -12.13
C PRO A 48 -31.43 4.78 -13.06
N ARG A 49 -30.68 5.71 -12.45
CA ARG A 49 -29.88 6.68 -13.22
C ARG A 49 -28.67 5.96 -13.80
N SER A 50 -28.52 6.04 -15.10
CA SER A 50 -27.39 5.43 -15.82
C SER A 50 -26.61 6.50 -16.59
N LEU A 51 -25.35 6.21 -16.83
CA LEU A 51 -24.49 7.00 -17.69
C LEU A 51 -24.89 6.77 -19.14
N LYS A 52 -25.24 7.84 -19.86
CA LYS A 52 -25.58 7.76 -21.28
C LYS A 52 -24.31 7.65 -22.14
N SER A 53 -24.43 6.99 -23.30
CA SER A 53 -23.29 6.80 -24.21
C SER A 53 -22.63 8.11 -24.62
N GLU A 54 -23.40 9.16 -24.90
CA GLU A 54 -22.85 10.49 -25.24
C GLU A 54 -21.97 11.06 -24.13
N THR A 55 -22.44 10.96 -22.89
CA THR A 55 -21.68 11.41 -21.71
C THR A 55 -20.45 10.52 -21.47
N ALA A 56 -20.56 9.23 -21.74
CA ALA A 56 -19.41 8.33 -21.69
C ALA A 56 -18.30 8.75 -22.66
N ARG A 57 -18.64 9.11 -23.90
CA ARG A 57 -17.67 9.62 -24.90
C ARG A 57 -17.03 10.93 -24.44
N GLU A 58 -17.80 11.82 -23.83
CA GLU A 58 -17.28 13.07 -23.28
C GLU A 58 -16.26 12.78 -22.15
N ILE A 59 -16.58 11.86 -21.23
CA ILE A 59 -15.70 11.46 -20.13
C ILE A 59 -14.42 10.82 -20.67
N GLU A 60 -14.50 9.91 -21.64
CA GLU A 60 -13.33 9.31 -22.28
C GLU A 60 -12.38 10.39 -22.82
N ARG A 61 -12.91 11.36 -23.56
CA ARG A 61 -12.11 12.45 -24.09
C ARG A 61 -11.44 13.29 -23.02
N LEU A 62 -12.16 13.63 -21.95
CA LEU A 62 -11.66 14.48 -20.86
C LEU A 62 -10.64 13.76 -19.97
N THR A 63 -10.72 12.44 -19.88
CA THR A 63 -9.83 11.61 -19.03
C THR A 63 -8.72 10.91 -19.81
N GLY A 64 -8.62 11.17 -21.14
CA GLY A 64 -7.61 10.57 -22.01
C GLY A 64 -7.80 9.07 -22.26
N LYS A 65 -9.00 8.53 -22.02
CA LYS A 65 -9.32 7.14 -22.33
C LYS A 65 -9.59 6.97 -23.83
N PRO A 66 -9.28 5.80 -24.42
CA PRO A 66 -9.56 5.53 -25.83
C PRO A 66 -11.06 5.57 -26.11
N HIS A 67 -11.41 5.87 -27.37
CA HIS A 67 -12.82 5.85 -27.81
C HIS A 67 -13.45 4.47 -27.59
N ALA A 68 -14.68 4.44 -27.12
CA ALA A 68 -15.40 3.23 -26.75
C ALA A 68 -14.81 2.45 -25.56
N TRP A 69 -13.99 3.07 -24.72
CA TRP A 69 -13.45 2.45 -23.51
C TRP A 69 -14.56 1.99 -22.56
N PHE A 70 -15.63 2.76 -22.40
CA PHE A 70 -16.79 2.37 -21.60
C PHE A 70 -17.56 1.18 -22.18
N ASP A 71 -17.52 0.95 -23.50
CA ASP A 71 -18.24 -0.16 -24.16
C ASP A 71 -17.45 -1.48 -24.14
N GLN A 72 -16.15 -1.39 -23.94
CA GLN A 72 -15.34 -2.59 -23.77
C GLN A 72 -15.80 -3.30 -22.50
N PRO A 73 -15.83 -4.63 -22.48
CA PRO A 73 -16.07 -5.38 -21.24
C PRO A 73 -15.20 -4.74 -20.15
N SER A 74 -15.78 -4.53 -18.98
CA SER A 74 -14.97 -4.20 -17.83
C SER A 74 -13.94 -5.30 -17.79
N GLU A 75 -12.69 -5.00 -18.19
CA GLU A 75 -11.61 -5.85 -17.77
C GLU A 75 -11.69 -5.77 -16.23
N THR A 76 -12.46 -6.66 -15.61
CA THR A 76 -12.01 -7.23 -14.34
C THR A 76 -10.53 -7.34 -14.57
N LEU A 77 -9.70 -6.64 -13.78
CA LEU A 77 -8.25 -6.86 -13.77
C LEU A 77 -8.03 -8.26 -14.29
N PRO A 78 -7.37 -8.43 -15.47
CA PRO A 78 -7.32 -9.75 -16.10
C PRO A 78 -7.06 -10.72 -14.96
N PRO A 79 -7.83 -11.81 -14.78
CA PRO A 79 -7.58 -12.73 -13.68
C PRO A 79 -6.08 -12.91 -13.68
N PRO A 80 -5.36 -12.72 -12.59
CA PRO A 80 -3.91 -12.66 -12.58
C PRO A 80 -3.50 -13.81 -13.48
N PRO A 81 -2.74 -13.57 -14.58
CA PRO A 81 -2.54 -14.55 -15.63
C PRO A 81 -2.26 -15.85 -14.91
N GLU A 82 -2.92 -16.97 -15.29
CA GLU A 82 -2.93 -18.22 -14.54
C GLU A 82 -1.52 -18.75 -14.23
N ASP A 83 -0.50 -18.15 -14.85
CA ASP A 83 0.95 -18.32 -14.63
C ASP A 83 1.59 -17.14 -13.88
N THR A 84 0.88 -16.34 -13.09
CA THR A 84 1.54 -15.32 -12.29
C THR A 84 2.23 -16.01 -11.13
N GLU A 85 3.54 -16.23 -11.27
CA GLU A 85 4.37 -16.62 -10.13
C GLU A 85 4.04 -15.70 -8.96
N THR A 86 3.62 -16.31 -7.85
CA THR A 86 3.39 -15.59 -6.59
C THR A 86 4.58 -15.77 -5.68
N ILE A 87 4.86 -14.78 -4.89
CA ILE A 87 5.78 -14.89 -3.76
C ILE A 87 4.95 -14.87 -2.47
N ARG A 88 5.24 -15.82 -1.62
CA ARG A 88 4.66 -15.89 -0.28
C ARG A 88 5.56 -15.14 0.70
N ILE A 89 5.01 -14.15 1.38
CA ILE A 89 5.71 -13.36 2.39
C ILE A 89 5.08 -13.66 3.74
N ASP A 90 5.90 -14.13 4.68
CA ASP A 90 5.43 -14.49 6.01
C ASP A 90 5.22 -13.24 6.87
N HIS A 91 4.14 -13.24 7.63
CA HIS A 91 3.84 -12.25 8.64
C HIS A 91 4.26 -12.79 10.01
N LEU A 92 5.22 -12.12 10.64
CA LEU A 92 5.80 -12.52 11.90
C LEU A 92 5.03 -11.96 13.09
N ASP A 93 4.83 -12.78 14.13
CA ASP A 93 4.25 -12.31 15.40
C ASP A 93 5.31 -11.65 16.26
N MET A 94 5.34 -10.33 16.23
CA MET A 94 6.26 -9.56 17.08
C MET A 94 5.76 -9.39 18.51
N ALA A 95 4.53 -9.80 18.83
CA ALA A 95 3.94 -9.63 20.17
C ALA A 95 4.56 -10.56 21.20
N GLY A 96 4.94 -11.78 20.78
CA GLY A 96 5.62 -12.75 21.64
C GLY A 96 7.12 -12.50 21.78
N ALA A 97 7.71 -11.74 20.89
CA ALA A 97 9.15 -11.55 20.79
C ALA A 97 9.71 -10.45 21.71
N CYS A 98 8.87 -9.62 22.34
CA CYS A 98 9.30 -8.48 23.16
C CYS A 98 9.58 -8.82 24.64
N GLY A 99 9.51 -10.08 25.05
CA GLY A 99 9.53 -10.46 26.47
C GLY A 99 10.84 -11.05 27.01
N ASP A 100 11.54 -11.86 26.25
CA ASP A 100 12.64 -12.71 26.79
C ASP A 100 14.01 -12.51 26.12
N GLY A 101 14.24 -11.40 25.43
CA GLY A 101 15.50 -11.12 24.74
C GLY A 101 15.63 -11.99 23.47
N ILE A 102 15.50 -11.38 22.30
CA ILE A 102 15.70 -12.09 21.04
C ILE A 102 17.20 -12.13 20.74
N GLU A 103 17.75 -13.34 20.61
CA GLU A 103 19.02 -13.51 19.93
C GLU A 103 18.82 -13.26 18.43
N ALA A 104 19.83 -12.71 17.75
CA ALA A 104 19.72 -12.21 16.37
C ALA A 104 19.23 -13.26 15.33
N ASP A 105 19.31 -14.54 15.67
CA ASP A 105 18.91 -15.65 14.80
C ASP A 105 17.51 -16.22 15.08
N ASP A 106 16.82 -15.80 16.14
CA ASP A 106 15.50 -16.30 16.54
C ASP A 106 14.38 -15.38 16.03
N TRP A 107 14.09 -15.44 14.74
CA TRP A 107 12.91 -14.77 14.21
C TRP A 107 11.62 -15.41 14.75
N PRO A 108 10.64 -14.61 15.17
CA PRO A 108 9.34 -15.11 15.61
C PRO A 108 8.68 -16.02 14.59
N SER A 109 7.92 -17.00 15.07
CA SER A 109 7.17 -17.89 14.19
C SER A 109 6.15 -17.11 13.35
N PRO A 110 5.97 -17.46 12.08
CA PRO A 110 4.94 -16.83 11.26
C PRO A 110 3.54 -17.12 11.82
N ILE A 111 2.72 -16.08 11.99
CA ILE A 111 1.29 -16.21 12.33
C ILE A 111 0.41 -16.37 11.11
N SER A 112 0.87 -15.88 9.97
CA SER A 112 0.17 -15.96 8.70
C SER A 112 1.15 -15.73 7.55
N SER A 113 0.66 -15.79 6.33
CA SER A 113 1.42 -15.40 5.15
C SER A 113 0.49 -14.77 4.13
N VAL A 114 1.04 -13.88 3.34
CA VAL A 114 0.33 -13.17 2.27
C VAL A 114 1.00 -13.50 0.95
N GLU A 115 0.19 -13.84 -0.06
CA GLU A 115 0.67 -14.07 -1.41
C GLU A 115 0.57 -12.78 -2.23
N PHE A 116 1.66 -12.44 -2.87
CA PHE A 116 1.76 -11.29 -3.77
C PHE A 116 2.15 -11.74 -5.17
N PRO A 117 1.62 -11.13 -6.22
CA PRO A 117 2.12 -11.33 -7.57
C PRO A 117 3.61 -10.96 -7.64
N LEU A 118 4.46 -11.90 -8.07
CA LEU A 118 5.93 -11.71 -8.10
C LEU A 118 6.33 -10.49 -8.93
N ASN A 119 5.64 -10.23 -10.04
CA ASN A 119 5.88 -9.07 -10.88
C ASN A 119 5.60 -7.73 -10.19
N ALA A 120 4.61 -7.68 -9.27
CA ALA A 120 4.32 -6.49 -8.47
C ALA A 120 5.43 -6.25 -7.45
N VAL A 121 5.86 -7.30 -6.76
CA VAL A 121 6.95 -7.22 -5.77
C VAL A 121 8.26 -6.83 -6.45
N ARG A 122 8.61 -7.44 -7.59
CA ARG A 122 9.82 -7.08 -8.36
C ARG A 122 9.83 -5.60 -8.78
N ARG A 123 8.69 -5.04 -9.13
CA ARG A 123 8.58 -3.60 -9.47
C ARG A 123 8.80 -2.71 -8.26
N LEU A 124 8.18 -3.03 -7.11
CA LEU A 124 8.33 -2.27 -5.87
C LEU A 124 9.78 -2.26 -5.37
N PHE A 125 10.49 -3.37 -5.51
CA PHE A 125 11.85 -3.52 -5.03
C PHE A 125 12.92 -3.37 -6.13
N SER A 126 12.55 -2.83 -7.30
CA SER A 126 13.49 -2.54 -8.41
C SER A 126 14.36 -3.74 -8.81
N GLY A 127 13.78 -4.95 -8.77
CA GLY A 127 14.46 -6.19 -9.14
C GLY A 127 15.44 -6.73 -8.09
N ARG A 128 15.46 -6.19 -6.87
CA ARG A 128 16.25 -6.75 -5.76
C ARG A 128 15.73 -8.15 -5.40
N ASP A 129 16.59 -8.93 -4.76
CA ASP A 129 16.20 -10.22 -4.19
C ASP A 129 15.13 -10.01 -3.11
N THR A 130 14.02 -10.72 -3.27
CA THR A 130 12.84 -10.59 -2.40
C THR A 130 12.66 -11.78 -1.46
N SER A 131 13.58 -12.75 -1.47
CA SER A 131 13.46 -13.99 -0.68
C SER A 131 13.63 -13.77 0.83
N GLY A 132 14.21 -12.63 1.25
CA GLY A 132 14.33 -12.22 2.65
C GLY A 132 13.19 -11.33 3.15
N LEU A 133 12.18 -11.06 2.33
CA LEU A 133 11.09 -10.18 2.76
C LEU A 133 10.20 -10.85 3.81
N LYS A 134 9.91 -10.09 4.87
CA LYS A 134 8.95 -10.45 5.92
C LYS A 134 8.01 -9.28 6.18
N ILE A 135 6.83 -9.59 6.68
CA ILE A 135 5.83 -8.61 7.13
C ILE A 135 5.90 -8.55 8.65
N VAL A 136 5.95 -7.34 9.21
CA VAL A 136 5.86 -7.11 10.65
C VAL A 136 4.88 -5.99 10.95
N GLY A 137 4.12 -6.13 12.03
CA GLY A 137 3.29 -5.06 12.58
C GLY A 137 4.12 -4.12 13.44
N THR A 138 3.89 -2.81 13.31
CA THR A 138 4.51 -1.82 14.19
C THR A 138 3.65 -1.55 15.42
N ARG A 139 4.30 -1.20 16.53
CA ARG A 139 3.67 -0.72 17.76
C ARG A 139 4.31 0.57 18.21
N GLY A 140 3.47 1.45 18.77
CA GLY A 140 3.89 2.77 19.24
C GLY A 140 4.10 3.77 18.09
N ASP A 141 4.24 5.01 18.47
CA ASP A 141 4.24 6.20 17.63
C ASP A 141 5.63 6.81 17.43
N SER A 142 6.68 6.11 17.83
CA SER A 142 8.05 6.67 17.83
C SER A 142 8.59 7.02 16.43
N MET A 143 8.00 6.47 15.39
CA MET A 143 8.37 6.76 13.99
C MET A 143 7.33 7.62 13.26
N GLU A 144 6.33 8.15 13.96
CA GLU A 144 5.44 9.14 13.37
C GLU A 144 6.17 10.44 13.01
N PRO A 145 5.78 11.11 11.92
CA PRO A 145 4.67 10.77 11.00
C PRO A 145 5.07 9.79 9.89
N THR A 146 6.33 9.35 9.83
CA THR A 146 6.85 8.52 8.74
C THR A 146 6.21 7.14 8.71
N ILE A 147 6.08 6.50 9.88
CA ILE A 147 5.40 5.22 10.06
C ILE A 147 4.32 5.44 11.12
N PRO A 148 3.04 5.51 10.73
CA PRO A 148 1.94 5.63 11.68
C PRO A 148 1.88 4.45 12.65
N GLU A 149 1.36 4.68 13.87
CA GLU A 149 1.07 3.60 14.81
C GLU A 149 0.18 2.53 14.17
N THR A 150 0.37 1.27 14.55
CA THR A 150 -0.38 0.12 14.02
C THR A 150 -0.21 -0.13 12.51
N SER A 151 0.86 0.37 11.93
CA SER A 151 1.20 0.08 10.53
C SER A 151 1.71 -1.35 10.35
N VAL A 152 1.65 -1.81 9.12
CA VAL A 152 2.31 -3.03 8.66
C VAL A 152 3.44 -2.64 7.73
N ILE A 153 4.64 -3.11 8.01
CA ILE A 153 5.83 -2.82 7.21
C ILE A 153 6.42 -4.09 6.62
N LEU A 154 7.05 -3.95 5.46
CA LEU A 154 7.88 -4.99 4.84
C LEU A 154 9.32 -4.74 5.24
N ILE A 155 9.97 -5.76 5.78
CA ILE A 155 11.39 -5.74 6.14
C ILE A 155 12.17 -6.71 5.27
N ASP A 156 13.45 -6.40 5.02
CA ASP A 156 14.38 -7.29 4.35
C ASP A 156 15.35 -7.88 5.39
N THR A 157 15.17 -9.17 5.69
CA THR A 157 15.97 -9.88 6.70
C THR A 157 17.36 -10.29 6.20
N LYS A 158 17.69 -10.05 4.93
CA LYS A 158 19.03 -10.31 4.38
C LYS A 158 20.02 -9.19 4.63
N THR A 159 19.53 -8.04 5.04
CA THR A 159 20.37 -6.92 5.44
C THR A 159 20.66 -7.06 6.93
N ASP A 160 21.82 -7.62 7.25
CA ASP A 160 22.29 -7.90 8.62
C ASP A 160 23.31 -6.87 9.13
N THR A 161 23.71 -5.93 8.26
CA THR A 161 24.70 -4.91 8.56
C THR A 161 24.20 -3.52 8.16
N PHE A 162 24.82 -2.48 8.73
CA PHE A 162 24.53 -1.11 8.35
C PHE A 162 24.97 -0.84 6.90
N ALA A 163 24.00 -0.59 6.02
CA ALA A 163 24.20 -0.35 4.58
C ALA A 163 24.07 1.13 4.17
N GLY A 164 23.96 2.03 5.14
CA GLY A 164 23.78 3.48 4.92
C GLY A 164 22.62 4.03 5.74
N ASP A 165 22.51 5.35 5.80
CA ASP A 165 21.45 6.03 6.55
C ASP A 165 20.07 5.61 6.01
N GLY A 166 19.16 5.22 6.91
CA GLY A 166 17.85 4.71 6.53
C GLY A 166 17.04 4.22 7.72
N ILE A 167 15.83 3.72 7.46
CA ILE A 167 14.99 3.11 8.48
C ILE A 167 15.30 1.61 8.54
N TYR A 168 15.59 1.14 9.74
CA TYR A 168 15.94 -0.25 10.03
C TYR A 168 14.99 -0.83 11.06
N PHE A 169 14.76 -2.13 10.93
CA PHE A 169 14.18 -2.97 11.95
C PHE A 169 15.30 -3.85 12.50
N PHE A 170 15.57 -3.78 13.80
CA PHE A 170 16.72 -4.45 14.40
C PHE A 170 16.50 -4.80 15.87
N ALA A 171 17.24 -5.79 16.34
CA ALA A 171 17.35 -6.14 17.77
C ALA A 171 18.51 -5.38 18.39
N TYR A 172 18.32 -4.79 19.58
CA TYR A 172 19.36 -4.12 20.33
C TYR A 172 19.03 -4.14 21.82
N ALA A 173 20.02 -4.47 22.67
CA ALA A 173 19.87 -4.50 24.13
C ALA A 173 18.63 -5.26 24.63
N GLY A 174 18.29 -6.38 23.97
CA GLY A 174 17.15 -7.23 24.33
C GLY A 174 15.79 -6.72 23.85
N GLY A 175 15.73 -5.63 23.08
CA GLY A 175 14.52 -5.08 22.50
C GLY A 175 14.54 -5.09 20.98
N LEU A 176 13.34 -5.02 20.36
CA LEU A 176 13.16 -4.83 18.92
C LEU A 176 12.78 -3.40 18.63
N TYR A 177 13.43 -2.83 17.65
CA TYR A 177 13.27 -1.42 17.30
C TYR A 177 13.04 -1.22 15.80
N THR A 178 12.15 -0.29 15.49
CA THR A 178 12.10 0.35 14.18
C THR A 178 12.58 1.78 14.36
N LYS A 179 13.75 2.11 13.84
CA LYS A 179 14.37 3.44 14.00
C LYS A 179 15.09 3.84 12.73
N ARG A 180 15.34 5.13 12.61
CA ARG A 180 16.26 5.66 11.60
C ARG A 180 17.69 5.50 12.13
N LEU A 181 18.51 4.77 11.41
CA LEU A 181 19.94 4.69 11.71
C LEU A 181 20.68 5.75 10.89
N GLN A 182 21.57 6.47 11.56
CA GLN A 182 22.41 7.49 10.97
C GLN A 182 23.85 7.35 11.44
N LYS A 183 24.80 7.28 10.50
CA LYS A 183 26.23 7.26 10.80
C LYS A 183 26.72 8.68 11.02
N THR A 184 27.36 8.90 12.15
CA THR A 184 27.95 10.20 12.51
C THR A 184 29.45 10.03 12.83
N PRO A 185 30.24 11.12 12.90
CA PRO A 185 31.63 11.02 13.38
C PRO A 185 31.79 10.43 14.78
N ALA A 186 30.74 10.53 15.62
CA ALA A 186 30.73 9.97 16.97
C ALA A 186 30.26 8.51 17.06
N GLY A 187 29.81 7.91 15.95
CA GLY A 187 29.30 6.54 15.91
C GLY A 187 27.92 6.45 15.24
N LEU A 188 27.30 5.28 15.35
CA LEU A 188 25.98 5.01 14.80
C LEU A 188 24.91 5.44 15.81
N LEU A 189 23.90 6.19 15.36
CA LEU A 189 22.78 6.65 16.16
C LEU A 189 21.48 6.03 15.68
N ALA A 190 20.64 5.62 16.64
CA ALA A 190 19.24 5.29 16.42
C ALA A 190 18.37 6.51 16.76
N LEU A 191 17.64 6.97 15.75
CA LEU A 191 16.80 8.17 15.79
C LEU A 191 15.32 7.78 15.67
N SER A 192 14.48 8.43 16.46
CA SER A 192 13.03 8.41 16.27
C SER A 192 12.63 9.57 15.37
N ASP A 193 11.71 9.33 14.42
CA ASP A 193 11.16 10.41 13.60
C ASP A 193 10.17 11.28 14.39
N ASN A 194 9.59 10.73 15.47
CA ASN A 194 8.80 11.48 16.44
C ASN A 194 9.73 12.20 17.45
N PRO A 195 9.71 13.53 17.48
CA PRO A 195 10.64 14.32 18.33
C PRO A 195 10.39 14.16 19.83
N LEU A 196 9.31 13.51 20.26
CA LEU A 196 9.06 13.20 21.68
C LEU A 196 9.99 12.10 22.22
N TYR A 197 10.66 11.36 21.34
CA TYR A 197 11.53 10.25 21.71
C TYR A 197 13.01 10.64 21.54
N GLN A 198 13.82 10.27 22.51
CA GLN A 198 15.26 10.54 22.48
C GLN A 198 15.98 9.55 21.56
N SER A 199 17.00 10.03 20.87
CA SER A 199 17.97 9.21 20.15
C SER A 199 18.92 8.50 21.10
N PHE A 200 19.48 7.36 20.69
CA PHE A 200 20.47 6.65 21.45
C PHE A 200 21.57 6.09 20.54
N PRO A 201 22.81 5.95 21.05
CA PRO A 201 23.90 5.36 20.29
C PRO A 201 23.71 3.85 20.17
N ILE A 202 24.19 3.30 19.05
CA ILE A 202 24.31 1.86 18.81
C ILE A 202 25.80 1.50 18.92
N ASP A 203 26.13 0.57 19.82
CA ASP A 203 27.47 0.01 19.89
C ASP A 203 27.64 -1.01 18.75
N GLU A 204 28.65 -0.78 17.91
CA GLU A 204 28.95 -1.60 16.72
C GLU A 204 29.87 -2.79 17.12
N ASN A 205 29.64 -3.43 18.28
CA ASN A 205 30.44 -4.61 18.72
C ASN A 205 29.83 -5.92 18.29
#